data_c0c41f0e7bce5e4e47121809809827f8
#
_entry.id   c0c41f0e7bce5e4e47121809809827f8
#
_cell.length_a   1.000
_cell.length_b   1.000
_cell.length_c   1.000
_cell.angle_alpha   90.00
_cell.angle_beta   90.00
_cell.angle_gamma   90.00
#
_symmetry.space_group_name_H-M   'P 1'
#
loop_
_entity.id
_entity.type
_entity.pdbx_description
1 polymer ?
#
loop_
_entity_poly.entity_id
_entity_poly.type
_entity_poly.pdbx_seq_one_letter_code
_entity_poly.pdbx_strand_id
1 'polypeptide(L)'
;MKEDPIIEIRKTNRAKTNNGANAEESDRRKQAYLRTGCNAFEIDRPNSKPMGFWTEQDVLQYCRINNISLPSIYGQITEKEEPGQIKGQMCLMTFERQLTTTGEQRTGCMFCPVGCHLEKVNKYERLKETHPQIYDYVMKSYNDDGLGLGGALDWLKIKH
;
A
#
# COMPACT_ATOMS: atom_id res chain seq x y z
N MET A 1 -8.15 6.64 -15.95
CA MET A 1 -9.25 5.66 -15.96
C MET A 1 -9.93 5.47 -14.59
N LYS A 2 -9.25 5.48 -13.44
CA LYS A 2 -9.89 5.34 -12.11
C LYS A 2 -10.57 6.62 -11.58
N GLU A 3 -10.32 7.77 -12.18
CA GLU A 3 -10.84 9.05 -11.69
C GLU A 3 -12.20 9.44 -12.28
N ASP A 4 -12.50 9.00 -13.49
CA ASP A 4 -13.71 9.40 -14.19
C ASP A 4 -15.02 8.96 -13.51
N PRO A 5 -15.16 7.72 -13.02
CA PRO A 5 -16.36 7.29 -12.31
C PRO A 5 -16.58 8.06 -11.00
N ILE A 6 -15.49 8.42 -10.31
CA ILE A 6 -15.57 9.21 -9.06
C ILE A 6 -16.07 10.64 -9.35
N ILE A 7 -15.60 11.22 -10.44
CA ILE A 7 -16.00 12.57 -10.86
C ILE A 7 -17.49 12.58 -11.20
N GLU A 8 -17.98 11.59 -11.91
CA GLU A 8 -19.38 11.45 -12.28
C GLU A 8 -20.29 11.30 -11.05
N ILE A 9 -19.96 10.38 -10.15
CA ILE A 9 -20.70 10.18 -8.88
C ILE A 9 -20.72 11.47 -8.06
N ARG A 10 -19.62 12.21 -7.99
CA ARG A 10 -19.55 13.49 -7.26
C ARG A 10 -20.45 14.56 -7.85
N LYS A 11 -20.48 14.68 -9.18
CA LYS A 11 -21.36 15.64 -9.89
C LYS A 11 -22.83 15.29 -9.66
N THR A 12 -23.18 14.02 -9.77
CA THR A 12 -24.56 13.55 -9.62
C THR A 12 -25.06 13.71 -8.19
N ASN A 13 -24.28 13.33 -7.20
CA ASN A 13 -24.70 13.29 -5.80
C ASN A 13 -24.28 14.55 -5.00
N ARG A 14 -23.61 15.52 -5.61
CA ARG A 14 -22.98 16.67 -4.91
C ARG A 14 -22.10 16.24 -3.73
N ALA A 15 -21.53 15.06 -3.81
CA ALA A 15 -20.74 14.45 -2.74
C ALA A 15 -19.29 14.94 -2.77
N LYS A 16 -18.66 15.02 -1.59
CA LYS A 16 -17.22 15.26 -1.44
C LYS A 16 -16.53 13.93 -1.16
N THR A 17 -15.33 13.74 -1.70
CA THR A 17 -14.60 12.48 -1.56
C THR A 17 -13.86 12.44 -0.23
N ASN A 18 -14.00 11.36 0.54
CA ASN A 18 -13.10 11.03 1.64
C ASN A 18 -12.03 10.05 1.14
N ASN A 19 -10.78 10.31 1.49
CA ASN A 19 -9.63 9.52 1.07
C ASN A 19 -8.85 9.07 2.30
N GLY A 20 -8.64 7.75 2.44
CA GLY A 20 -7.86 7.14 3.53
C GLY A 20 -6.34 7.18 3.33
N ALA A 21 -5.83 7.96 2.37
CA ALA A 21 -4.40 8.07 2.16
C ALA A 21 -3.72 8.88 3.27
N ASN A 22 -2.60 8.36 3.78
CA ASN A 22 -1.71 9.04 4.73
C ASN A 22 -0.49 9.64 4.03
N ALA A 23 0.08 10.66 4.66
CA ALA A 23 1.24 11.38 4.13
C ALA A 23 2.51 10.52 4.20
N GLU A 24 2.59 9.57 5.13
CA GLU A 24 3.73 8.69 5.32
C GLU A 24 3.98 7.74 4.13
N GLU A 25 2.94 7.37 3.39
CA GLU A 25 3.04 6.38 2.32
C GLU A 25 3.96 6.78 1.14
N SER A 26 4.15 8.09 0.90
CA SER A 26 5.09 8.57 -0.11
C SER A 26 5.31 10.08 -0.01
N ASP A 27 6.49 10.55 -0.48
CA ASP A 27 6.81 11.98 -0.53
C ASP A 27 5.79 12.79 -1.34
N ARG A 28 5.26 12.22 -2.42
CA ARG A 28 4.22 12.87 -3.23
C ARG A 28 2.94 13.11 -2.41
N ARG A 29 2.51 12.13 -1.60
CA ARG A 29 1.34 12.26 -0.73
C ARG A 29 1.59 13.24 0.41
N LYS A 30 2.80 13.21 0.99
CA LYS A 30 3.24 14.18 1.99
C LYS A 30 3.20 15.60 1.47
N GLN A 31 3.77 15.85 0.29
CA GLN A 31 3.72 17.16 -0.36
C GLN A 31 2.29 17.61 -0.66
N ALA A 32 1.45 16.72 -1.16
CA ALA A 32 0.05 17.04 -1.41
C ALA A 32 -0.72 17.37 -0.13
N TYR A 33 -0.44 16.65 0.96
CA TYR A 33 -1.04 16.90 2.27
C TYR A 33 -0.58 18.25 2.85
N LEU A 34 0.72 18.57 2.77
CA LEU A 34 1.27 19.84 3.25
C LEU A 34 0.70 21.06 2.51
N ARG A 35 0.31 20.90 1.24
CA ARG A 35 -0.30 21.99 0.46
C ARG A 35 -1.76 22.24 0.79
N THR A 36 -2.53 21.19 1.06
CA THR A 36 -3.99 21.25 1.12
C THR A 36 -4.58 20.93 2.49
N GLY A 37 -3.77 20.35 3.40
CA GLY A 37 -4.23 19.88 4.70
C GLY A 37 -5.24 18.73 4.62
N CYS A 38 -5.96 18.54 5.72
CA CYS A 38 -6.97 17.48 5.85
C CYS A 38 -8.17 17.70 4.92
N ASN A 39 -8.62 18.96 4.77
CA ASN A 39 -9.85 19.31 4.07
C ASN A 39 -9.56 20.29 2.95
N ALA A 40 -9.50 19.78 1.72
CA ALA A 40 -9.31 20.57 0.52
C ALA A 40 -10.63 20.66 -0.26
N PHE A 41 -11.54 21.52 0.17
CA PHE A 41 -12.87 21.61 -0.43
C PHE A 41 -13.01 22.72 -1.49
N GLU A 42 -12.06 23.65 -1.52
CA GLU A 42 -12.08 24.81 -2.43
C GLU A 42 -11.24 24.62 -3.70
N ILE A 43 -10.90 23.38 -4.01
CA ILE A 43 -10.15 23.02 -5.21
C ILE A 43 -11.05 22.30 -6.23
N ASP A 44 -10.61 22.22 -7.48
CA ASP A 44 -11.34 21.56 -8.58
C ASP A 44 -11.80 20.13 -8.24
N ARG A 45 -11.01 19.43 -7.41
CA ARG A 45 -11.30 18.06 -6.94
C ARG A 45 -11.40 18.03 -5.43
N PRO A 46 -12.53 18.52 -4.86
CA PRO A 46 -12.69 18.59 -3.42
C PRO A 46 -12.52 17.23 -2.76
N ASN A 47 -11.67 17.16 -1.74
CA ASN A 47 -11.45 15.92 -0.99
C ASN A 47 -11.13 16.20 0.48
N SER A 48 -11.40 15.21 1.32
CA SER A 48 -10.98 15.17 2.71
C SER A 48 -10.02 13.98 2.91
N LYS A 49 -8.98 14.20 3.71
CA LYS A 49 -7.96 13.22 4.08
C LYS A 49 -7.87 13.15 5.60
N PRO A 50 -8.88 12.60 6.29
CA PRO A 50 -8.92 12.62 7.75
C PRO A 50 -7.75 11.89 8.40
N MET A 51 -7.18 10.90 7.71
CA MET A 51 -6.02 10.13 8.16
C MET A 51 -4.68 10.66 7.62
N GLY A 52 -4.67 11.85 7.01
CA GLY A 52 -3.49 12.38 6.31
C GLY A 52 -2.24 12.51 7.18
N PHE A 53 -2.38 12.73 8.47
CA PHE A 53 -1.27 12.86 9.43
C PHE A 53 -0.99 11.58 10.24
N TRP A 54 -1.80 10.54 10.08
CA TRP A 54 -1.59 9.27 10.78
C TRP A 54 -0.38 8.54 10.19
N THR A 55 0.38 7.91 11.08
CA THR A 55 1.43 6.95 10.72
C THR A 55 0.86 5.54 10.65
N GLU A 56 1.62 4.61 10.09
CA GLU A 56 1.27 3.19 10.12
C GLU A 56 1.15 2.68 11.56
N GLN A 57 2.03 3.15 12.45
CA GLN A 57 2.00 2.81 13.88
C GLN A 57 0.71 3.29 14.56
N ASP A 58 0.25 4.51 14.23
CA ASP A 58 -1.02 5.02 14.78
C ASP A 58 -2.20 4.16 14.34
N VAL A 59 -2.23 3.73 13.08
CA VAL A 59 -3.28 2.86 12.54
C VAL A 59 -3.28 1.51 13.24
N LEU A 60 -2.11 0.85 13.36
CA LEU A 60 -1.99 -0.44 14.00
C LEU A 60 -2.34 -0.37 15.49
N GLN A 61 -1.92 0.68 16.16
CA GLN A 61 -2.24 0.91 17.57
C GLN A 61 -3.73 1.15 17.76
N TYR A 62 -4.38 1.93 16.91
CA TYR A 62 -5.81 2.16 16.93
C TYR A 62 -6.60 0.86 16.74
N CYS A 63 -6.20 0.05 15.75
CA CYS A 63 -6.82 -1.25 15.51
C CYS A 63 -6.68 -2.19 16.73
N ARG A 64 -5.51 -2.20 17.36
CA ARG A 64 -5.24 -3.01 18.54
C ARG A 64 -6.08 -2.58 19.75
N ILE A 65 -6.13 -1.28 20.05
CA ILE A 65 -6.88 -0.74 21.20
C ILE A 65 -8.39 -0.98 21.05
N ASN A 66 -8.91 -0.84 19.82
CA ASN A 66 -10.33 -0.98 19.54
C ASN A 66 -10.74 -2.40 19.14
N ASN A 67 -9.83 -3.38 19.22
CA ASN A 67 -10.06 -4.77 18.80
C ASN A 67 -10.62 -4.89 17.37
N ILE A 68 -10.13 -4.06 16.45
CA ILE A 68 -10.52 -4.11 15.03
C ILE A 68 -9.71 -5.20 14.37
N SER A 69 -10.41 -6.21 13.83
CA SER A 69 -9.77 -7.28 13.06
C SER A 69 -9.27 -6.77 11.73
N LEU A 70 -8.01 -7.07 11.41
CA LEU A 70 -7.46 -6.79 10.09
C LEU A 70 -7.96 -7.82 9.06
N PRO A 71 -8.02 -7.45 7.77
CA PRO A 71 -8.19 -8.44 6.70
C PRO A 71 -7.14 -9.55 6.81
N SER A 72 -7.54 -10.79 6.49
CA SER A 72 -6.70 -12.00 6.65
C SER A 72 -5.34 -11.91 5.97
N ILE A 73 -5.24 -11.14 4.89
CA ILE A 73 -3.99 -10.93 4.15
C ILE A 73 -2.91 -10.22 4.97
N TYR A 74 -3.29 -9.38 5.93
CA TYR A 74 -2.34 -8.73 6.85
C TYR A 74 -1.99 -9.62 8.04
N GLY A 75 -2.77 -10.66 8.30
CA GLY A 75 -2.59 -11.52 9.46
C GLY A 75 -2.95 -10.84 10.78
N GLN A 76 -2.08 -10.97 11.77
CA GLN A 76 -2.29 -10.43 13.12
C GLN A 76 -1.30 -9.32 13.44
N ILE A 77 -1.69 -8.39 14.30
CA ILE A 77 -0.80 -7.33 14.81
C ILE A 77 0.13 -7.96 15.86
N THR A 78 1.43 -7.83 15.67
CA THR A 78 2.48 -8.31 16.56
C THR A 78 3.45 -7.18 16.91
N GLU A 79 4.22 -7.38 17.97
CA GLU A 79 5.29 -6.46 18.36
C GLU A 79 6.64 -6.98 17.79
N LYS A 80 7.40 -6.09 17.21
CA LYS A 80 8.77 -6.33 16.77
C LYS A 80 9.70 -5.37 17.48
N GLU A 81 10.78 -5.88 18.04
CA GLU A 81 11.83 -5.05 18.60
C GLU A 81 12.80 -4.66 17.48
N GLU A 82 12.90 -3.38 17.20
CA GLU A 82 13.90 -2.86 16.28
C GLU A 82 14.95 -2.05 17.06
N PRO A 83 16.24 -2.15 16.69
CA PRO A 83 17.26 -1.31 17.29
C PRO A 83 16.97 0.15 16.93
N GLY A 84 16.68 0.96 17.93
CA GLY A 84 16.44 2.38 17.77
C GLY A 84 17.69 3.09 17.25
N GLN A 85 17.60 3.76 16.12
CA GLN A 85 18.66 4.62 15.60
C GLN A 85 18.48 6.04 16.14
N ILE A 86 19.24 6.42 17.13
CA ILE A 86 19.37 7.83 17.52
C ILE A 86 20.42 8.48 16.62
N LYS A 87 19.99 9.33 15.71
CA LYS A 87 20.90 10.13 14.88
C LYS A 87 21.69 11.07 15.79
N GLY A 88 23.00 10.83 15.91
CA GLY A 88 23.96 11.80 16.42
C GLY A 88 24.47 11.66 17.84
N GLN A 89 24.15 10.60 18.59
CA GLN A 89 24.79 10.32 19.88
C GLN A 89 25.29 8.89 19.95
N MET A 90 26.45 8.72 20.59
CA MET A 90 27.05 7.42 20.92
C MET A 90 26.07 6.67 21.84
N CYS A 91 25.48 5.61 21.34
CA CYS A 91 24.18 5.11 21.70
C CYS A 91 24.21 4.12 22.87
N LEU A 92 23.41 4.37 23.88
CA LEU A 92 22.70 3.27 24.55
C LEU A 92 21.67 2.75 23.56
N MET A 93 21.71 1.45 23.21
CA MET A 93 20.72 0.79 22.37
C MET A 93 19.36 0.88 23.06
N THR A 94 18.52 1.80 22.64
CA THR A 94 17.12 1.80 23.02
C THR A 94 16.38 0.92 21.99
N PHE A 95 15.80 -0.18 22.44
CA PHE A 95 14.91 -0.98 21.62
C PHE A 95 13.53 -0.31 21.65
N GLU A 96 13.09 0.16 20.49
CA GLU A 96 11.72 0.64 20.32
C GLU A 96 10.85 -0.53 19.86
N ARG A 97 9.77 -0.75 20.60
CA ARG A 97 8.76 -1.73 20.20
C ARG A 97 7.88 -1.14 19.14
N GLN A 98 7.96 -1.68 17.95
CA GLN A 98 7.10 -1.28 16.84
C GLN A 98 6.04 -2.34 16.58
N LEU A 99 4.83 -1.89 16.28
CA LEU A 99 3.76 -2.76 15.83
C LEU A 99 3.99 -3.12 14.36
N THR A 100 3.77 -4.37 14.03
CA THR A 100 3.85 -4.89 12.66
C THR A 100 2.76 -5.92 12.45
N THR A 101 2.56 -6.33 11.21
CA THR A 101 1.63 -7.39 10.84
C THR A 101 2.39 -8.66 10.45
N THR A 102 1.79 -9.84 10.72
CA THR A 102 2.40 -11.13 10.37
C THR A 102 2.29 -11.48 8.89
N GLY A 103 1.39 -10.83 8.17
CA GLY A 103 1.15 -11.06 6.74
C GLY A 103 1.80 -10.01 5.84
N GLU A 104 1.10 -9.65 4.78
CA GLU A 104 1.60 -8.69 3.80
C GLU A 104 1.63 -7.26 4.36
N GLN A 105 2.69 -6.53 4.06
CA GLN A 105 2.79 -5.12 4.46
C GLN A 105 1.96 -4.19 3.57
N ARG A 106 1.75 -4.58 2.31
CA ARG A 106 0.99 -3.80 1.33
C ARG A 106 0.14 -4.70 0.46
N THR A 107 -1.12 -4.33 0.31
CA THR A 107 -1.99 -4.90 -0.71
C THR A 107 -1.90 -4.06 -1.97
N GLY A 108 -0.98 -4.42 -2.84
CA GLY A 108 -0.95 -3.90 -4.21
C GLY A 108 -1.85 -4.73 -5.13
N CYS A 109 -1.90 -4.36 -6.42
CA CYS A 109 -2.47 -5.27 -7.40
C CYS A 109 -1.65 -6.58 -7.40
N MET A 110 -2.33 -7.71 -7.34
CA MET A 110 -1.75 -9.04 -7.18
C MET A 110 -0.59 -9.34 -8.16
N PHE A 111 -0.66 -8.79 -9.36
CA PHE A 111 0.32 -8.98 -10.44
C PHE A 111 0.97 -7.68 -10.92
N CYS A 112 0.88 -6.59 -10.16
CA CYS A 112 1.52 -5.33 -10.53
C CYS A 112 3.05 -5.43 -10.40
N PRO A 113 3.84 -5.13 -11.47
CA PRO A 113 5.31 -5.22 -11.42
C PRO A 113 5.97 -4.08 -10.65
N VAL A 114 5.21 -3.01 -10.33
CA VAL A 114 5.76 -1.84 -9.65
C VAL A 114 6.25 -2.22 -8.25
N GLY A 115 7.54 -1.99 -8.00
CA GLY A 115 8.17 -2.23 -6.71
C GLY A 115 8.53 -3.69 -6.40
N CYS A 116 8.24 -4.65 -7.30
CA CYS A 116 8.53 -6.08 -7.06
C CYS A 116 10.03 -6.36 -6.84
N HIS A 117 10.92 -5.55 -7.38
CA HIS A 117 12.38 -5.65 -7.17
C HIS A 117 12.82 -5.24 -5.75
N LEU A 118 11.96 -4.59 -4.99
CA LEU A 118 12.20 -4.18 -3.61
C LEU A 118 11.70 -5.22 -2.59
N GLU A 119 10.95 -6.19 -3.04
CA GLU A 119 10.38 -7.22 -2.18
C GLU A 119 11.43 -8.28 -1.83
N LYS A 120 11.51 -8.69 -0.57
CA LYS A 120 12.41 -9.75 -0.11
C LYS A 120 12.05 -11.12 -0.68
N VAL A 121 10.77 -11.38 -0.84
CA VAL A 121 10.22 -12.60 -1.44
C VAL A 121 9.51 -12.20 -2.72
N ASN A 122 9.83 -12.89 -3.81
CA ASN A 122 9.25 -12.59 -5.10
C ASN A 122 7.73 -12.85 -5.09
N LYS A 123 6.94 -11.80 -5.34
CA LYS A 123 5.48 -11.91 -5.36
C LYS A 123 4.94 -12.90 -6.40
N TYR A 124 5.65 -13.09 -7.51
CA TYR A 124 5.22 -14.01 -8.57
C TYR A 124 5.44 -15.46 -8.17
N GLU A 125 6.50 -15.78 -7.43
CA GLU A 125 6.67 -17.12 -6.83
C GLU A 125 5.54 -17.44 -5.87
N ARG A 126 5.18 -16.47 -4.99
CA ARG A 126 4.00 -16.62 -4.10
C ARG A 126 2.69 -16.73 -4.86
N LEU A 127 2.51 -15.94 -5.92
CA LEU A 127 1.32 -16.00 -6.76
C LEU A 127 1.16 -17.39 -7.41
N LYS A 128 2.27 -17.98 -7.87
CA LYS A 128 2.32 -19.32 -8.44
C LYS A 128 1.89 -20.40 -7.43
N GLU A 129 2.34 -20.27 -6.18
CA GLU A 129 1.98 -21.20 -5.10
C GLU A 129 0.53 -21.04 -4.65
N THR A 130 0.09 -19.80 -4.46
CA THR A 130 -1.22 -19.50 -3.86
C THR A 130 -2.37 -19.50 -4.87
N HIS A 131 -2.10 -19.06 -6.11
CA HIS A 131 -3.09 -18.87 -7.16
C HIS A 131 -2.56 -19.29 -8.54
N PRO A 132 -2.25 -20.59 -8.74
CA PRO A 132 -1.59 -21.06 -9.97
C PRO A 132 -2.36 -20.73 -11.25
N GLN A 133 -3.67 -20.82 -11.24
CA GLN A 133 -4.50 -20.49 -12.42
C GLN A 133 -4.41 -19.02 -12.82
N ILE A 134 -4.35 -18.12 -11.82
CA ILE A 134 -4.18 -16.68 -12.08
C ILE A 134 -2.77 -16.41 -12.56
N TYR A 135 -1.76 -17.07 -11.96
CA TYR A 135 -0.38 -16.98 -12.40
C TYR A 135 -0.23 -17.39 -13.86
N ASP A 136 -0.76 -18.55 -14.24
CA ASP A 136 -0.68 -19.05 -15.62
C ASP A 136 -1.35 -18.09 -16.61
N TYR A 137 -2.53 -17.57 -16.28
CA TYR A 137 -3.24 -16.61 -17.12
C TYR A 137 -2.45 -15.30 -17.29
N VAL A 138 -1.87 -14.79 -16.22
CA VAL A 138 -1.13 -13.51 -16.21
C VAL A 138 0.19 -13.64 -16.96
N MET A 139 0.87 -14.79 -16.85
CA MET A 139 2.19 -15.03 -17.47
C MET A 139 2.09 -15.41 -18.96
N LYS A 140 0.99 -16.04 -19.37
CA LYS A 140 0.77 -16.39 -20.79
C LYS A 140 0.85 -15.20 -21.70
N SER A 141 1.35 -15.46 -22.93
CA SER A 141 1.39 -14.45 -23.99
C SER A 141 -0.02 -13.92 -24.31
N TYR A 142 -0.08 -12.66 -24.72
CA TYR A 142 -1.33 -12.06 -25.21
C TYR A 142 -1.93 -12.81 -26.40
N ASN A 143 -1.07 -13.42 -27.25
CA ASN A 143 -1.49 -14.23 -28.39
C ASN A 143 -2.15 -15.58 -27.98
N ASP A 144 -1.94 -16.01 -26.74
CA ASP A 144 -2.46 -17.26 -26.16
C ASP A 144 -3.57 -16.99 -25.13
N ASP A 145 -4.32 -15.91 -25.31
CA ASP A 145 -5.37 -15.45 -24.38
C ASP A 145 -4.88 -15.18 -22.94
N GLY A 146 -3.63 -14.76 -22.78
CA GLY A 146 -3.05 -14.33 -21.50
C GLY A 146 -2.88 -12.81 -21.41
N LEU A 147 -2.34 -12.32 -20.28
CA LEU A 147 -2.02 -10.90 -20.09
C LEU A 147 -0.64 -10.48 -20.63
N GLY A 148 0.21 -11.43 -21.02
CA GLY A 148 1.54 -11.16 -21.57
C GLY A 148 2.56 -10.61 -20.57
N LEU A 149 2.29 -10.71 -19.26
CA LEU A 149 3.17 -10.15 -18.23
C LEU A 149 4.53 -10.86 -18.19
N GLY A 150 4.59 -12.18 -18.45
CA GLY A 150 5.83 -12.95 -18.46
C GLY A 150 6.87 -12.32 -19.39
N GLY A 151 6.50 -12.00 -20.65
CA GLY A 151 7.41 -11.35 -21.59
C GLY A 151 7.88 -9.95 -21.13
N ALA A 152 7.03 -9.20 -20.43
CA ALA A 152 7.42 -7.90 -19.87
C ALA A 152 8.39 -8.06 -18.69
N LEU A 153 8.20 -9.07 -17.84
CA LEU A 153 9.10 -9.37 -16.73
C LEU A 153 10.46 -9.86 -17.22
N ASP A 154 10.50 -10.70 -18.26
CA ASP A 154 11.74 -11.14 -18.91
C ASP A 154 12.53 -9.94 -19.46
N TRP A 155 11.84 -9.03 -20.13
CA TRP A 155 12.46 -7.82 -20.66
C TRP A 155 13.05 -6.94 -19.54
N LEU A 156 12.35 -6.86 -18.39
CA LEU A 156 12.81 -6.14 -17.20
C LEU A 156 13.83 -6.92 -16.37
N LYS A 157 14.16 -8.15 -16.75
CA LYS A 157 15.05 -9.08 -16.00
C LYS A 157 14.57 -9.33 -14.56
N ILE A 158 13.28 -9.40 -14.39
CA ILE A 158 12.65 -9.71 -13.10
C ILE A 158 12.34 -11.20 -13.08
N LYS A 159 12.86 -11.90 -12.06
CA LYS A 159 12.58 -13.34 -11.85
C LYS A 159 11.08 -13.53 -11.55
N HIS A 160 10.47 -14.55 -12.13
CA HIS A 160 9.06 -14.89 -11.94
C HIS A 160 8.81 -16.39 -12.05
#